data_f4f359f723f170ce3cad60bdb1cefe0f
#
_entry.id   f4f359f723f170ce3cad60bdb1cefe0f
#
_cell.length_a   1.000
_cell.length_b   1.000
_cell.length_c   1.000
_cell.angle_alpha   90.00
_cell.angle_beta   90.00
_cell.angle_gamma   90.00
#
_symmetry.space_group_name_H-M   'P 1'
#
loop_
_entity.id
_entity.type
_entity.pdbx_description
1 polymer ?
#
loop_
_entity_poly.entity_id
_entity_poly.type
_entity_poly.pdbx_seq_one_letter_code
_entity_poly.pdbx_strand_id
1 'polypeptide(L)'
;MIYRIEYLASVVDEDIPKLTKPVRKQIKTAIENKLASHPIEFGKPLRYSLKGARRLRVGDWRVIYKIEPPDVVLIVKIGHRREIYEG
;
A
#
# COMPACT_ATOMS: atom_id res chain seq x y z
N MET A 1 16.55 9.03 -1.36
CA MET A 1 16.18 8.25 -2.54
C MET A 1 14.68 8.31 -2.75
N ILE A 2 14.24 8.49 -3.98
CA ILE A 2 12.82 8.50 -4.32
C ILE A 2 12.47 7.18 -5.01
N TYR A 3 11.46 6.50 -4.49
CA TYR A 3 10.97 5.26 -5.09
C TYR A 3 9.85 5.56 -6.07
N ARG A 4 9.80 4.81 -7.16
CA ARG A 4 8.67 4.85 -8.08
C ARG A 4 7.54 4.01 -7.49
N ILE A 5 6.33 4.54 -7.53
CA ILE A 5 5.16 3.82 -7.05
C ILE A 5 4.49 3.17 -8.26
N GLU A 6 4.34 1.86 -8.21
CA GLU A 6 3.62 1.08 -9.22
C GLU A 6 2.47 0.35 -8.57
N TYR A 7 1.42 0.09 -9.34
CA TYR A 7 0.21 -0.55 -8.85
C TYR A 7 -0.08 -1.80 -9.68
N LEU A 8 -0.45 -2.89 -9.01
CA LEU A 8 -0.97 -4.04 -9.73
C LEU A 8 -2.25 -3.66 -10.45
N ALA A 9 -2.52 -4.30 -11.59
CA ALA A 9 -3.74 -4.06 -12.35
C ALA A 9 -4.99 -4.30 -11.50
N SER A 10 -4.98 -5.34 -10.64
CA SER A 10 -6.10 -5.62 -9.76
C SER A 10 -6.38 -4.48 -8.78
N VAL A 11 -5.36 -3.77 -8.34
CA VAL A 11 -5.55 -2.61 -7.45
C VAL A 11 -6.25 -1.49 -8.20
N VAL A 12 -5.80 -1.20 -9.41
CA VAL A 12 -6.38 -0.14 -10.24
C VAL A 12 -7.81 -0.48 -10.67
N ASP A 13 -8.04 -1.73 -11.04
CA ASP A 13 -9.32 -2.16 -11.62
C ASP A 13 -10.37 -2.53 -10.57
N GLU A 14 -9.96 -2.97 -9.40
CA GLU A 14 -10.88 -3.48 -8.38
C GLU A 14 -10.83 -2.73 -7.07
N ASP A 15 -9.64 -2.50 -6.51
CA ASP A 15 -9.54 -1.90 -5.17
C ASP A 15 -9.85 -0.40 -5.17
N ILE A 16 -9.22 0.34 -6.05
CA ILE A 16 -9.38 1.79 -6.10
C ILE A 16 -10.81 2.23 -6.43
N PRO A 17 -11.51 1.60 -7.39
CA PRO A 17 -12.88 1.99 -7.70
C PRO A 17 -13.87 1.84 -6.54
N LYS A 18 -13.57 0.99 -5.57
CA LYS A 18 -14.42 0.80 -4.38
C LYS A 18 -14.27 1.91 -3.36
N LEU A 19 -13.25 2.75 -3.49
CA LEU A 19 -12.96 3.82 -2.53
C LEU A 19 -13.78 5.06 -2.85
N THR A 20 -14.27 5.73 -1.80
CA THR A 20 -14.86 7.07 -2.00
C THR A 20 -13.76 8.05 -2.38
N LYS A 21 -14.15 9.19 -2.96
CA LYS A 21 -13.17 10.21 -3.34
C LYS A 21 -12.28 10.67 -2.17
N PRO A 22 -12.84 10.99 -0.99
CA PRO A 22 -12.02 11.41 0.15
C PRO A 22 -11.02 10.34 0.58
N VAL A 23 -11.44 9.06 0.63
CA VAL A 23 -10.56 7.95 1.02
C VAL A 23 -9.48 7.76 -0.02
N ARG A 24 -9.84 7.81 -1.31
CA ARG A 24 -8.87 7.67 -2.40
C ARG A 24 -7.78 8.74 -2.30
N LYS A 25 -8.18 9.98 -2.06
CA LYS A 25 -7.22 11.09 -1.91
C LYS A 25 -6.32 10.88 -0.70
N GLN A 26 -6.91 10.48 0.43
CA GLN A 26 -6.17 10.23 1.66
C GLN A 26 -5.10 9.14 1.46
N ILE A 27 -5.47 8.05 0.81
CA ILE A 27 -4.57 6.93 0.56
C ILE A 27 -3.47 7.36 -0.41
N LYS A 28 -3.82 8.05 -1.49
CA LYS A 28 -2.84 8.53 -2.46
C LYS A 28 -1.82 9.44 -1.81
N THR A 29 -2.28 10.37 -0.98
CA THR A 29 -1.40 11.29 -0.26
C THR A 29 -0.45 10.54 0.67
N ALA A 30 -0.96 9.55 1.40
CA ALA A 30 -0.14 8.75 2.30
C ALA A 30 0.93 7.95 1.53
N ILE A 31 0.56 7.35 0.41
CA ILE A 31 1.51 6.61 -0.41
C ILE A 31 2.61 7.54 -0.92
N GLU A 32 2.23 8.68 -1.47
CA GLU A 32 3.19 9.63 -2.04
C GLU A 32 4.11 10.23 -0.99
N ASN A 33 3.55 10.56 0.19
CA ASN A 33 4.34 11.22 1.23
C ASN A 33 5.18 10.26 2.06
N LYS A 34 4.77 9.00 2.18
CA LYS A 34 5.45 8.05 3.07
C LYS A 34 6.20 6.97 2.31
N LEU A 35 5.58 6.36 1.32
CA LEU A 35 6.18 5.21 0.66
C LEU A 35 7.12 5.60 -0.47
N ALA A 36 6.93 6.75 -1.09
CA ALA A 36 7.84 7.20 -2.15
C ALA A 36 9.23 7.54 -1.60
N SER A 37 9.34 7.89 -0.33
CA SER A 37 10.62 8.27 0.27
C SER A 37 11.11 7.29 1.33
N HIS A 38 10.20 6.74 2.17
CA HIS A 38 10.59 5.93 3.32
C HIS A 38 9.75 4.67 3.46
N PRO A 39 9.77 3.77 2.45
CA PRO A 39 8.88 2.59 2.48
C PRO A 39 9.24 1.58 3.57
N ILE A 40 10.49 1.59 4.06
CA ILE A 40 10.90 0.68 5.12
C ILE A 40 10.46 1.21 6.48
N GLU A 41 10.60 2.52 6.72
CA GLU A 41 10.31 3.13 8.00
C GLU A 41 8.82 3.22 8.32
N PHE A 42 8.00 3.54 7.31
CA PHE A 42 6.57 3.78 7.55
C PHE A 42 5.70 2.54 7.53
N GLY A 43 6.09 1.50 6.80
CA GLY A 43 5.34 0.26 6.78
C GLY A 43 5.93 -0.80 7.68
N LYS A 44 5.14 -1.83 7.98
CA LYS A 44 5.58 -2.96 8.79
C LYS A 44 5.42 -4.25 8.01
N PRO A 45 6.33 -5.23 8.20
CA PRO A 45 6.17 -6.53 7.55
C PRO A 45 4.86 -7.20 7.94
N LEU A 46 4.22 -7.86 6.98
CA LEU A 46 3.06 -8.69 7.25
C LEU A 46 3.49 -10.04 7.78
N ARG A 47 2.77 -10.52 8.81
CA ARG A 47 2.93 -11.88 9.31
C ARG A 47 2.09 -12.84 8.48
N TYR A 48 2.56 -14.06 8.33
CA TYR A 48 1.79 -15.17 7.72
C TYR A 48 1.26 -14.84 6.33
N SER A 49 1.90 -13.95 5.63
CA SER A 49 1.46 -13.48 4.33
C SER A 49 2.56 -13.68 3.29
N LEU A 50 2.37 -13.09 2.12
CA LEU A 50 3.35 -13.16 1.05
C LEU A 50 4.70 -12.66 1.53
N LYS A 51 5.74 -13.44 1.25
CA LYS A 51 7.09 -13.08 1.63
C LYS A 51 7.46 -11.72 1.09
N GLY A 52 7.94 -10.86 1.97
CA GLY A 52 8.35 -9.51 1.60
C GLY A 52 7.22 -8.50 1.55
N ALA A 53 5.98 -8.90 1.80
CA ALA A 53 4.87 -7.96 1.82
C ALA A 53 4.91 -7.11 3.10
N ARG A 54 4.54 -5.84 2.95
CA ARG A 54 4.51 -4.87 4.03
C ARG A 54 3.15 -4.18 4.04
N ARG A 55 2.81 -3.59 5.16
CA ARG A 55 1.53 -2.92 5.39
C ARG A 55 1.75 -1.48 5.80
N LEU A 56 0.97 -0.57 5.21
CA LEU A 56 0.83 0.80 5.68
C LEU A 56 -0.60 1.02 6.13
N ARG A 57 -0.77 1.53 7.35
CA ARG A 57 -2.09 1.91 7.87
C ARG A 57 -2.41 3.33 7.43
N VAL A 58 -3.61 3.52 6.87
CA VAL A 58 -4.12 4.83 6.50
C VAL A 58 -5.56 4.90 7.05
N GLY A 59 -5.69 5.35 8.29
CA GLY A 59 -6.96 5.31 8.99
C GLY A 59 -7.46 3.87 9.13
N ASP A 60 -8.69 3.63 8.68
CA ASP A 60 -9.27 2.28 8.68
C ASP A 60 -8.86 1.47 7.46
N TRP A 61 -8.01 2.01 6.61
CA TRP A 61 -7.59 1.36 5.38
C TRP A 61 -6.18 0.80 5.51
N ARG A 62 -5.90 -0.20 4.69
CA ARG A 62 -4.61 -0.86 4.66
C ARG A 62 -4.09 -0.87 3.25
N VAL A 63 -2.83 -0.48 3.09
CA VAL A 63 -2.11 -0.55 1.82
C VAL A 63 -1.05 -1.62 1.96
N ILE A 64 -1.16 -2.66 1.15
CA ILE A 64 -0.19 -3.75 1.14
C ILE A 64 0.74 -3.51 -0.04
N TYR A 65 2.03 -3.57 0.20
CA TYR A 65 3.01 -3.27 -0.83
C TYR A 65 4.26 -4.13 -0.67
N LYS A 66 5.05 -4.17 -1.72
CA LYS A 66 6.37 -4.81 -1.72
C LYS A 66 7.39 -3.80 -2.19
N ILE A 67 8.59 -3.88 -1.63
CA ILE A 67 9.71 -3.07 -2.10
C ILE A 67 10.47 -3.92 -3.10
N GLU A 68 10.59 -3.43 -4.32
CA GLU A 68 11.33 -4.10 -5.39
C GLU A 68 12.57 -3.30 -5.71
N PRO A 69 13.73 -3.79 -5.32
CA PRO A 69 14.98 -3.08 -5.59
C PRO A 69 15.17 -2.84 -7.09
N PRO A 70 15.84 -1.75 -7.48
CA PRO A 70 16.47 -0.79 -6.59
C PRO A 70 15.56 0.32 -6.09
N ASP A 71 14.43 0.62 -6.77
CA ASP A 71 13.73 1.87 -6.53
C ASP A 71 12.20 1.79 -6.74
N VAL A 72 11.61 0.61 -6.65
CA VAL A 72 10.18 0.45 -6.89
C VAL A 72 9.44 0.04 -5.61
N VAL A 73 8.32 0.68 -5.36
CA VAL A 73 7.33 0.25 -4.37
C VAL A 73 6.10 -0.20 -5.15
N LEU A 74 5.80 -1.49 -5.10
CA LEU A 74 4.66 -2.07 -5.80
C LEU A 74 3.49 -2.20 -4.85
N ILE A 75 2.40 -1.51 -5.15
CA ILE A 75 1.17 -1.61 -4.37
C ILE A 75 0.41 -2.85 -4.86
N VAL A 76 0.20 -3.81 -3.95
CA VAL A 76 -0.38 -5.10 -4.31
C VAL A 76 -1.82 -5.27 -3.83
N LYS A 77 -2.27 -4.47 -2.85
CA LYS A 77 -3.65 -4.53 -2.35
C LYS A 77 -3.98 -3.26 -1.58
N ILE A 78 -5.20 -2.77 -1.73
CA ILE A 78 -5.77 -1.71 -0.89
C ILE A 78 -7.12 -2.21 -0.42
N GLY A 79 -7.35 -2.21 0.89
CA GLY A 79 -8.61 -2.69 1.43
C GLY A 79 -8.88 -2.12 2.81
N HIS A 80 -10.14 -2.27 3.25
CA HIS A 80 -10.53 -1.88 4.59
C HIS A 80 -9.92 -2.87 5.60
N ARG A 81 -9.63 -2.40 6.81
CA ARG A 81 -9.04 -3.24 7.86
C ARG A 81 -9.81 -4.54 8.12
N ARG A 82 -11.11 -4.55 7.81
CA ARG A 82 -11.93 -5.76 7.96
C ARG A 82 -11.64 -6.80 6.90
N GLU A 83 -11.14 -6.38 5.76
CA GLU A 83 -10.88 -7.25 4.61
C GLU A 83 -9.44 -7.72 4.54
N ILE A 84 -8.53 -6.99 5.17
CA ILE A 84 -7.11 -7.30 5.16
C ILE A 84 -6.75 -7.98 6.47
N TYR A 85 -6.42 -9.26 6.37
CA TYR A 85 -5.99 -10.02 7.54
C TYR A 85 -4.52 -9.70 7.84
N GLU A 86 -4.27 -9.23 9.02
CA GLU A 86 -2.93 -8.78 9.40
C GLU A 86 -2.16 -9.77 10.28
N GLY A 87 -2.74 -10.88 10.59
CA GLY A 87 -2.11 -11.92 11.41
C GLY A 87 -2.08 -11.58 12.88
#